data_f7b12a31f7878654f953545b72573e37
#
_entry.id   f7b12a31f7878654f953545b72573e37
#
_cell.length_a   1.000
_cell.length_b   1.000
_cell.length_c   1.000
_cell.angle_alpha   90.00
_cell.angle_beta   90.00
_cell.angle_gamma   90.00
#
_symmetry.space_group_name_H-M   'P 1'
#
loop_
_entity.id
_entity.type
_entity.pdbx_description
1 polymer ?
#
loop_
_entity_poly.entity_id
_entity_poly.type
_entity_poly.pdbx_seq_one_letter_code
_entity_poly.pdbx_strand_id
1 'polypeptide(L)'
;MGYLQNMCPDDLKAAIEELPLFIATGTIEFHGSQLPLGTDLIITEGIIREIEKRTNVIVAPSFSFCPTGYMVSGPNNGTADIHIGTFIEYCSEILLSYKKMGFRKIYVIVHHQSDSIAKYLECAVDQVNLYSLNEEYGDGWWTNKKEITQTCEIKIMPAVFGSKSVKEAFGGHGGVGETQAIMALSPDSIMMNNIKESEPWWNSNACKADKIEADKKMNELIDSWLEILS
;
A
#
# COMPACT_ATOMS: atom_id res chain seq x y z
N MET A 1 -14.49 11.53 1.87
CA MET A 1 -14.78 11.00 3.22
C MET A 1 -13.54 11.19 4.07
N GLY A 2 -12.64 10.33 4.39
CA GLY A 2 -11.49 10.74 5.18
C GLY A 2 -10.74 9.61 5.87
N TYR A 3 -9.82 10.04 6.72
CA TYR A 3 -8.97 9.13 7.48
C TYR A 3 -9.72 8.55 8.68
N LEU A 4 -9.72 7.23 8.79
CA LEU A 4 -10.42 6.46 9.83
C LEU A 4 -10.13 6.98 11.25
N GLN A 5 -8.87 7.32 11.55
CA GLN A 5 -8.47 7.85 12.87
C GLN A 5 -9.07 9.22 13.21
N ASN A 6 -9.65 9.93 12.23
CA ASN A 6 -10.28 11.23 12.42
C ASN A 6 -11.82 11.16 12.40
N MET A 7 -12.40 9.96 12.16
CA MET A 7 -13.85 9.78 12.10
C MET A 7 -14.44 9.59 13.50
N CYS A 8 -15.62 10.16 13.71
CA CYS A 8 -16.44 9.84 14.87
C CYS A 8 -17.18 8.51 14.67
N PRO A 9 -17.55 7.78 15.74
CA PRO A 9 -18.22 6.48 15.62
C PRO A 9 -19.50 6.48 14.77
N ASP A 10 -20.28 7.57 14.83
CA ASP A 10 -21.54 7.66 14.07
C ASP A 10 -21.30 7.92 12.58
N ASP A 11 -20.26 8.70 12.21
CA ASP A 11 -19.85 8.88 10.83
C ASP A 11 -19.36 7.57 10.22
N LEU A 12 -18.58 6.79 11.00
CA LEU A 12 -18.12 5.48 10.58
C LEU A 12 -19.30 4.52 10.33
N LYS A 13 -20.25 4.44 11.27
CA LYS A 13 -21.44 3.58 11.10
C LYS A 13 -22.24 3.91 9.86
N ALA A 14 -22.33 5.18 9.49
CA ALA A 14 -23.05 5.64 8.31
C ALA A 14 -22.35 5.28 6.99
N ALA A 15 -21.04 5.01 7.01
CA ALA A 15 -20.21 4.86 5.82
C ALA A 15 -19.62 3.45 5.63
N ILE A 16 -19.48 2.66 6.70
CA ILE A 16 -18.66 1.45 6.75
C ILE A 16 -19.12 0.34 5.79
N GLU A 17 -20.41 0.24 5.52
CA GLU A 17 -20.97 -0.77 4.64
C GLU A 17 -20.87 -0.39 3.16
N GLU A 18 -20.85 0.90 2.86
CA GLU A 18 -20.93 1.46 1.52
C GLU A 18 -19.55 1.80 0.94
N LEU A 19 -18.63 2.27 1.79
CA LEU A 19 -17.35 2.77 1.33
C LEU A 19 -16.22 1.76 1.53
N PRO A 20 -15.30 1.63 0.54
CA PRO A 20 -14.12 0.79 0.68
C PRO A 20 -13.12 1.40 1.66
N LEU A 21 -12.42 0.51 2.41
CA LEU A 21 -11.28 0.86 3.23
C LEU A 21 -9.99 0.70 2.42
N PHE A 22 -9.14 1.71 2.45
CA PHE A 22 -7.82 1.71 1.83
C PHE A 22 -6.73 1.68 2.88
N ILE A 23 -5.74 0.79 2.72
CA ILE A 23 -4.58 0.66 3.59
C ILE A 23 -3.33 0.79 2.73
N ALA A 24 -2.52 1.81 2.96
CA ALA A 24 -1.21 1.92 2.34
C ALA A 24 -0.22 0.93 2.98
N THR A 25 0.64 0.34 2.18
CA THR A 25 1.70 -0.56 2.65
C THR A 25 3.02 -0.16 2.03
N GLY A 26 4.04 0.02 2.86
CA GLY A 26 5.38 0.41 2.45
C GLY A 26 6.36 0.20 3.60
N THR A 27 7.58 0.69 3.44
CA THR A 27 8.62 0.54 4.47
C THR A 27 9.51 1.76 4.57
N ILE A 28 10.43 1.70 5.53
CA ILE A 28 11.54 2.64 5.67
C ILE A 28 12.78 1.96 5.10
N GLU A 29 13.19 2.37 3.92
CA GLU A 29 14.28 1.75 3.16
C GLU A 29 15.10 2.80 2.41
N PHE A 30 16.37 2.50 2.18
CA PHE A 30 17.26 3.34 1.37
C PHE A 30 16.90 3.28 -0.12
N HIS A 31 16.60 4.43 -0.71
CA HIS A 31 16.20 4.60 -2.12
C HIS A 31 17.15 5.53 -2.89
N GLY A 32 18.43 5.57 -2.50
CA GLY A 32 19.40 6.51 -3.05
C GLY A 32 19.45 7.82 -2.24
N SER A 33 20.37 8.69 -2.60
CA SER A 33 20.63 9.94 -1.87
C SER A 33 19.60 11.04 -2.15
N GLN A 34 18.82 10.92 -3.23
CA GLN A 34 17.84 11.90 -3.66
C GLN A 34 16.42 11.66 -3.10
N LEU A 35 16.12 10.44 -2.64
CA LEU A 35 14.80 10.06 -2.17
C LEU A 35 14.74 9.92 -0.65
N PRO A 36 13.60 10.20 -0.04
CA PRO A 36 13.40 9.98 1.39
C PRO A 36 13.36 8.47 1.71
N LEU A 37 13.72 8.09 2.93
CA LEU A 37 13.66 6.69 3.38
C LEU A 37 12.23 6.09 3.34
N GLY A 38 11.21 6.92 3.47
CA GLY A 38 9.80 6.51 3.39
C GLY A 38 9.22 6.53 1.97
N THR A 39 10.04 6.43 0.93
CA THR A 39 9.60 6.51 -0.48
C THR A 39 8.39 5.60 -0.76
N ASP A 40 8.43 4.35 -0.36
CA ASP A 40 7.32 3.40 -0.56
C ASP A 40 6.00 3.87 0.06
N LEU A 41 6.07 4.35 1.30
CA LEU A 41 4.89 4.89 2.00
C LEU A 41 4.38 6.17 1.36
N ILE A 42 5.28 7.09 1.01
CA ILE A 42 4.93 8.37 0.38
C ILE A 42 4.21 8.11 -0.95
N ILE A 43 4.66 7.12 -1.72
CA ILE A 43 4.02 6.74 -2.99
C ILE A 43 2.63 6.14 -2.72
N THR A 44 2.51 5.15 -1.87
CA THR A 44 1.22 4.49 -1.61
C THR A 44 0.21 5.43 -0.95
N GLU A 45 0.61 6.17 0.07
CA GLU A 45 -0.23 7.18 0.72
C GLU A 45 -0.59 8.34 -0.22
N GLY A 46 0.36 8.74 -1.07
CA GLY A 46 0.15 9.78 -2.08
C GLY A 46 -0.91 9.38 -3.10
N ILE A 47 -0.84 8.16 -3.63
CA ILE A 47 -1.84 7.60 -4.55
C ILE A 47 -3.22 7.55 -3.88
N ILE A 48 -3.31 7.04 -2.64
CA ILE A 48 -4.58 7.00 -1.90
C ILE A 48 -5.15 8.40 -1.70
N ARG A 49 -4.31 9.39 -1.40
CA ARG A 49 -4.73 10.79 -1.25
C ARG A 49 -5.28 11.38 -2.55
N GLU A 50 -4.68 11.04 -3.69
CA GLU A 50 -5.21 11.46 -5.00
C GLU A 50 -6.54 10.78 -5.35
N ILE A 51 -6.71 9.52 -4.97
CA ILE A 51 -7.98 8.79 -5.09
C ILE A 51 -9.05 9.46 -4.19
N GLU A 52 -8.73 9.72 -2.93
CA GLU A 52 -9.65 10.30 -1.94
C GLU A 52 -10.16 11.68 -2.35
N LYS A 53 -9.36 12.47 -3.08
CA LYS A 53 -9.80 13.75 -3.65
C LYS A 53 -10.87 13.60 -4.74
N ARG A 54 -10.96 12.44 -5.40
CA ARG A 54 -11.81 12.22 -6.58
C ARG A 54 -12.99 11.29 -6.31
N THR A 55 -12.95 10.48 -5.26
CA THR A 55 -14.04 9.58 -4.87
C THR A 55 -14.08 9.37 -3.36
N ASN A 56 -15.21 8.86 -2.86
CA ASN A 56 -15.38 8.62 -1.43
C ASN A 56 -14.75 7.28 -1.04
N VAL A 57 -13.75 7.34 -0.18
CA VAL A 57 -13.10 6.18 0.43
C VAL A 57 -12.82 6.46 1.91
N ILE A 58 -12.61 5.42 2.71
CA ILE A 58 -12.09 5.52 4.07
C ILE A 58 -10.63 5.09 4.03
N VAL A 59 -9.74 5.87 4.65
CA VAL A 59 -8.30 5.60 4.68
C VAL A 59 -7.89 5.16 6.07
N ALA A 60 -7.38 3.95 6.22
CA ALA A 60 -6.85 3.42 7.47
C ALA A 60 -5.39 3.86 7.71
N PRO A 61 -4.88 3.76 8.96
CA PRO A 61 -3.46 3.83 9.23
C PRO A 61 -2.67 2.82 8.41
N SER A 62 -1.51 3.23 7.89
CA SER A 62 -0.68 2.45 6.98
C SER A 62 0.05 1.29 7.68
N PHE A 63 0.33 0.21 6.96
CA PHE A 63 1.33 -0.77 7.34
C PHE A 63 2.72 -0.20 6.98
N SER A 64 3.34 0.48 7.93
CA SER A 64 4.50 1.34 7.70
C SER A 64 5.84 0.61 7.72
N PHE A 65 5.87 -0.68 8.03
CA PHE A 65 7.07 -1.51 8.04
C PHE A 65 6.79 -2.85 7.38
N CYS A 66 7.51 -3.12 6.28
CA CYS A 66 7.50 -4.40 5.60
C CYS A 66 8.85 -5.12 5.77
N PRO A 67 8.89 -6.45 5.61
CA PRO A 67 10.14 -7.17 5.50
C PRO A 67 10.98 -6.66 4.34
N THR A 68 12.20 -6.21 4.61
CA THR A 68 13.18 -5.77 3.59
C THR A 68 14.26 -6.82 3.36
N GLY A 69 14.55 -7.63 4.38
CA GLY A 69 15.68 -8.56 4.39
C GLY A 69 17.03 -7.88 4.14
N TYR A 70 17.09 -6.55 4.28
CA TYR A 70 18.25 -5.73 3.95
C TYR A 70 18.81 -5.97 2.54
N MET A 71 17.94 -6.31 1.59
CA MET A 71 18.38 -6.71 0.24
C MET A 71 19.05 -5.59 -0.54
N VAL A 72 18.63 -4.34 -0.32
CA VAL A 72 19.18 -3.18 -1.02
C VAL A 72 20.25 -2.49 -0.20
N SER A 73 20.00 -2.31 1.10
CA SER A 73 20.91 -1.63 2.02
C SER A 73 20.61 -2.00 3.47
N GLY A 74 21.65 -1.93 4.31
CA GLY A 74 21.53 -2.26 5.73
C GLY A 74 21.07 -1.08 6.60
N PRO A 75 21.02 -1.29 7.93
CA PRO A 75 20.56 -0.29 8.90
C PRO A 75 21.43 0.97 8.94
N ASN A 76 22.70 0.87 8.54
CA ASN A 76 23.63 2.02 8.52
C ASN A 76 23.21 3.09 7.51
N ASN A 77 22.39 2.74 6.51
CA ASN A 77 21.82 3.67 5.54
C ASN A 77 20.33 3.96 5.81
N GLY A 78 19.84 3.62 7.01
CA GLY A 78 18.49 3.95 7.46
C GLY A 78 17.41 2.93 7.07
N THR A 79 17.77 1.77 6.50
CA THR A 79 16.80 0.71 6.22
C THR A 79 16.38 0.03 7.52
N ALA A 80 15.07 -0.07 7.73
CA ALA A 80 14.45 -0.86 8.79
C ALA A 80 13.98 -2.21 8.23
N ASP A 81 14.01 -3.25 9.07
CA ASP A 81 13.50 -4.56 8.72
C ASP A 81 12.56 -5.10 9.80
N ILE A 82 11.63 -5.93 9.41
CA ILE A 82 10.74 -6.65 10.31
C ILE A 82 10.70 -8.12 9.90
N HIS A 83 10.63 -9.01 10.88
CA HIS A 83 10.50 -10.43 10.59
C HIS A 83 9.20 -10.75 9.86
N ILE A 84 9.28 -11.61 8.82
CA ILE A 84 8.14 -11.97 7.95
C ILE A 84 6.94 -12.46 8.77
N GLY A 85 7.16 -13.37 9.75
CA GLY A 85 6.09 -13.89 10.61
C GLY A 85 5.39 -12.79 11.42
N THR A 86 6.16 -11.86 11.99
CA THR A 86 5.61 -10.70 12.73
C THR A 86 4.79 -9.80 11.82
N PHE A 87 5.24 -9.58 10.58
CA PHE A 87 4.49 -8.80 9.59
C PHE A 87 3.14 -9.46 9.24
N ILE A 88 3.16 -10.78 8.95
CA ILE A 88 1.95 -11.53 8.63
C ILE A 88 0.96 -11.51 9.80
N GLU A 89 1.42 -11.78 11.03
CA GLU A 89 0.58 -11.74 12.23
C GLU A 89 -0.04 -10.35 12.44
N TYR A 90 0.79 -9.31 12.41
CA TYR A 90 0.31 -7.93 12.59
C TYR A 90 -0.75 -7.56 11.55
N CYS A 91 -0.50 -7.85 10.28
CA CYS A 91 -1.45 -7.54 9.22
C CYS A 91 -2.76 -8.34 9.36
N SER A 92 -2.68 -9.64 9.72
CA SER A 92 -3.86 -10.48 9.90
C SER A 92 -4.76 -9.99 11.06
N GLU A 93 -4.17 -9.62 12.19
CA GLU A 93 -4.92 -9.10 13.35
C GLU A 93 -5.63 -7.77 13.02
N ILE A 94 -4.97 -6.86 12.32
CA ILE A 94 -5.57 -5.59 11.92
C ILE A 94 -6.67 -5.80 10.87
N LEU A 95 -6.42 -6.62 9.85
CA LEU A 95 -7.43 -6.93 8.83
C LEU A 95 -8.66 -7.62 9.42
N LEU A 96 -8.45 -8.57 10.35
CA LEU A 96 -9.54 -9.21 11.10
C LEU A 96 -10.34 -8.20 11.92
N SER A 97 -9.67 -7.25 12.56
CA SER A 97 -10.32 -6.17 13.31
C SER A 97 -11.19 -5.30 12.41
N TYR A 98 -10.71 -4.91 11.23
CA TYR A 98 -11.50 -4.13 10.28
C TYR A 98 -12.69 -4.94 9.72
N LYS A 99 -12.51 -6.23 9.45
CA LYS A 99 -13.61 -7.11 9.08
C LYS A 99 -14.67 -7.16 10.18
N LYS A 100 -14.26 -7.32 11.45
CA LYS A 100 -15.17 -7.33 12.61
C LYS A 100 -15.86 -5.98 12.86
N MET A 101 -15.26 -4.85 12.46
CA MET A 101 -15.91 -3.54 12.48
C MET A 101 -17.08 -3.45 11.50
N GLY A 102 -17.10 -4.26 10.43
CA GLY A 102 -18.17 -4.30 9.43
C GLY A 102 -17.79 -3.83 8.03
N PHE A 103 -16.50 -3.57 7.75
CA PHE A 103 -16.05 -3.27 6.39
C PHE A 103 -16.35 -4.42 5.45
N ARG A 104 -16.90 -4.12 4.28
CA ARG A 104 -17.25 -5.11 3.23
C ARG A 104 -16.19 -5.20 2.15
N LYS A 105 -15.39 -4.17 1.97
CA LYS A 105 -14.34 -4.10 0.94
C LYS A 105 -13.11 -3.41 1.48
N ILE A 106 -11.97 -4.09 1.44
CA ILE A 106 -10.68 -3.57 1.91
C ILE A 106 -9.68 -3.71 0.76
N TYR A 107 -9.01 -2.60 0.43
CA TYR A 107 -7.89 -2.56 -0.50
C TYR A 107 -6.59 -2.33 0.27
N VAL A 108 -5.67 -3.30 0.21
CA VAL A 108 -4.30 -3.16 0.71
C VAL A 108 -3.40 -2.84 -0.47
N ILE A 109 -2.85 -1.63 -0.49
CA ILE A 109 -2.07 -1.11 -1.63
C ILE A 109 -0.58 -1.24 -1.32
N VAL A 110 0.18 -1.90 -2.20
CA VAL A 110 1.58 -2.27 -2.00
C VAL A 110 2.47 -1.63 -3.06
N HIS A 111 3.56 -0.98 -2.63
CA HIS A 111 4.63 -0.51 -3.53
C HIS A 111 5.95 -1.27 -3.32
N HIS A 112 6.37 -1.45 -2.08
CA HIS A 112 7.62 -2.14 -1.71
C HIS A 112 7.63 -3.62 -2.11
N GLN A 113 8.65 -4.08 -2.86
CA GLN A 113 8.84 -5.49 -3.25
C GLN A 113 7.52 -6.22 -3.58
N SER A 114 6.72 -5.62 -4.44
CA SER A 114 5.29 -5.91 -4.59
C SER A 114 4.94 -7.40 -4.65
N ASP A 115 5.74 -8.21 -5.37
CA ASP A 115 5.47 -9.65 -5.51
C ASP A 115 5.65 -10.44 -4.21
N SER A 116 6.67 -10.10 -3.41
CA SER A 116 6.97 -10.79 -2.14
C SER A 116 6.02 -10.34 -1.04
N ILE A 117 5.83 -9.04 -0.90
CA ILE A 117 4.93 -8.46 0.11
C ILE A 117 3.48 -8.84 -0.15
N ALA A 118 3.06 -8.87 -1.42
CA ALA A 118 1.73 -9.38 -1.78
C ALA A 118 1.50 -10.80 -1.28
N LYS A 119 2.46 -11.71 -1.43
CA LYS A 119 2.36 -13.09 -0.91
C LYS A 119 2.27 -13.15 0.61
N TYR A 120 3.02 -12.32 1.33
CA TYR A 120 2.91 -12.26 2.79
C TYR A 120 1.56 -11.71 3.24
N LEU A 121 1.01 -10.73 2.54
CA LEU A 121 -0.33 -10.22 2.77
C LEU A 121 -1.41 -11.25 2.39
N GLU A 122 -1.23 -12.02 1.32
CA GLU A 122 -2.10 -13.16 0.98
C GLU A 122 -2.15 -14.17 2.13
N CYS A 123 -1.00 -14.52 2.73
CA CYS A 123 -0.96 -15.35 3.93
C CYS A 123 -1.73 -14.73 5.10
N ALA A 124 -1.64 -13.42 5.30
CA ALA A 124 -2.41 -12.72 6.33
C ALA A 124 -3.93 -12.78 6.05
N VAL A 125 -4.35 -12.61 4.80
CA VAL A 125 -5.74 -12.73 4.37
C VAL A 125 -6.26 -14.18 4.56
N ASP A 126 -5.44 -15.18 4.26
CA ASP A 126 -5.79 -16.59 4.49
C ASP A 126 -6.02 -16.87 5.98
N GLN A 127 -5.20 -16.29 6.87
CA GLN A 127 -5.43 -16.37 8.31
C GLN A 127 -6.76 -15.72 8.72
N VAL A 128 -7.06 -14.52 8.21
CA VAL A 128 -8.34 -13.82 8.46
C VAL A 128 -9.52 -14.68 8.01
N ASN A 129 -9.42 -15.32 6.85
CA ASN A 129 -10.47 -16.20 6.34
C ASN A 129 -10.63 -17.45 7.19
N LEU A 130 -9.53 -18.06 7.64
CA LEU A 130 -9.55 -19.24 8.50
C LEU A 130 -10.18 -18.92 9.88
N TYR A 131 -9.81 -17.82 10.51
CA TYR A 131 -10.43 -17.38 11.76
C TYR A 131 -11.93 -17.14 11.60
N SER A 132 -12.33 -16.52 10.49
CA SER A 132 -13.74 -16.27 10.20
C SER A 132 -14.53 -17.57 10.01
N LEU A 133 -13.97 -18.54 9.31
CA LEU A 133 -14.58 -19.88 9.17
C LEU A 133 -14.75 -20.56 10.53
N ASN A 134 -13.75 -20.49 11.41
CA ASN A 134 -13.84 -21.07 12.75
C ASN A 134 -14.93 -20.39 13.61
N GLU A 135 -15.08 -19.05 13.49
CA GLU A 135 -16.16 -18.33 14.18
C GLU A 135 -17.56 -18.69 13.63
N GLU A 136 -17.67 -18.94 12.32
CA GLU A 136 -18.92 -19.30 11.65
C GLU A 136 -19.34 -20.76 11.87
N TYR A 137 -18.38 -21.69 11.82
CA TYR A 137 -18.63 -23.13 11.89
C TYR A 137 -18.39 -23.74 13.27
N GLY A 138 -17.89 -22.96 14.25
CA GLY A 138 -17.50 -23.47 15.56
C GLY A 138 -16.32 -24.45 15.44
N ASP A 139 -16.34 -25.54 16.23
CA ASP A 139 -15.23 -26.48 16.37
C ASP A 139 -15.02 -27.40 15.15
N GLY A 140 -15.77 -27.26 14.07
CA GLY A 140 -15.57 -28.07 12.88
C GLY A 140 -16.57 -27.82 11.74
N TRP A 141 -16.10 -28.11 10.51
CA TRP A 141 -16.85 -27.92 9.27
C TRP A 141 -18.12 -28.84 9.18
N TRP A 142 -18.27 -29.80 10.05
CA TRP A 142 -19.44 -30.69 10.17
C TRP A 142 -20.54 -30.12 11.07
N THR A 143 -20.32 -29.00 11.74
CA THR A 143 -21.36 -28.37 12.54
C THR A 143 -22.35 -27.62 11.65
N ASN A 144 -23.52 -27.28 12.16
CA ASN A 144 -24.51 -26.53 11.41
C ASN A 144 -23.97 -25.18 11.03
N LYS A 145 -23.96 -24.91 9.72
CA LYS A 145 -23.51 -23.63 9.13
C LYS A 145 -24.39 -22.50 9.69
N LYS A 146 -23.78 -21.54 10.36
CA LYS A 146 -24.45 -20.27 10.64
C LYS A 146 -24.57 -19.48 9.33
N GLU A 147 -25.66 -18.81 9.12
CA GLU A 147 -25.78 -17.91 7.97
C GLU A 147 -24.69 -16.86 8.03
N ILE A 148 -23.86 -16.79 6.99
CA ILE A 148 -22.86 -15.74 6.84
C ILE A 148 -23.60 -14.45 6.46
N THR A 149 -23.81 -13.60 7.43
CA THR A 149 -24.56 -12.34 7.22
C THR A 149 -23.68 -11.23 6.64
N GLN A 150 -22.36 -11.34 6.70
CA GLN A 150 -21.44 -10.33 6.19
C GLN A 150 -20.19 -10.96 5.54
N THR A 151 -20.05 -10.76 4.24
CA THR A 151 -18.80 -11.05 3.52
C THR A 151 -17.92 -9.81 3.46
N CYS A 152 -16.64 -9.95 3.74
CA CYS A 152 -15.64 -8.91 3.54
C CYS A 152 -14.67 -9.36 2.44
N GLU A 153 -14.57 -8.60 1.38
CA GLU A 153 -13.58 -8.82 0.32
C GLU A 153 -12.31 -8.05 0.65
N ILE A 154 -11.18 -8.73 0.74
CA ILE A 154 -9.86 -8.11 0.94
C ILE A 154 -9.05 -8.28 -0.34
N LYS A 155 -8.68 -7.17 -0.98
CA LYS A 155 -7.89 -7.14 -2.21
C LYS A 155 -6.50 -6.57 -1.95
N ILE A 156 -5.47 -7.33 -2.34
CA ILE A 156 -4.10 -6.84 -2.35
C ILE A 156 -3.82 -6.32 -3.76
N MET A 157 -3.43 -5.06 -3.85
CA MET A 157 -3.25 -4.38 -5.12
C MET A 157 -1.86 -3.72 -5.20
N PRO A 158 -1.14 -3.87 -6.32
CA PRO A 158 0.06 -3.07 -6.53
C PRO A 158 -0.33 -1.58 -6.61
N ALA A 159 0.48 -0.71 -6.02
CA ALA A 159 0.26 0.74 -6.08
C ALA A 159 0.27 1.24 -7.53
N VAL A 160 1.19 0.70 -8.34
CA VAL A 160 1.37 1.03 -9.75
C VAL A 160 0.87 -0.11 -10.63
N PHE A 161 -0.18 0.14 -11.40
CA PHE A 161 -0.73 -0.80 -12.38
C PHE A 161 -1.29 -0.05 -13.60
N GLY A 162 -2.00 -0.75 -14.48
CA GLY A 162 -2.58 -0.16 -15.69
C GLY A 162 -1.71 -0.41 -16.93
N SER A 163 -1.58 0.57 -17.80
CA SER A 163 -0.85 0.46 -19.05
C SER A 163 0.64 0.17 -18.85
N LYS A 164 1.29 -0.42 -19.87
CA LYS A 164 2.73 -0.67 -19.84
C LYS A 164 3.51 0.63 -19.58
N SER A 165 3.10 1.74 -20.21
CA SER A 165 3.77 3.02 -20.06
C SER A 165 3.68 3.59 -18.63
N VAL A 166 2.58 3.38 -17.92
CA VAL A 166 2.43 3.77 -16.51
C VAL A 166 3.34 2.94 -15.62
N LYS A 167 3.39 1.63 -15.83
CA LYS A 167 4.29 0.73 -15.07
C LYS A 167 5.77 1.07 -15.29
N GLU A 168 6.17 1.39 -16.52
CA GLU A 168 7.53 1.81 -16.84
C GLU A 168 7.87 3.19 -16.24
N ALA A 169 6.88 4.09 -16.15
CA ALA A 169 7.08 5.43 -15.60
C ALA A 169 7.35 5.45 -14.10
N PHE A 170 6.89 4.45 -13.34
CA PHE A 170 6.96 4.44 -11.88
C PHE A 170 7.62 3.17 -11.29
N GLY A 171 8.13 2.29 -12.12
CA GLY A 171 8.78 1.06 -11.69
C GLY A 171 10.25 1.24 -11.33
N GLY A 172 10.81 0.19 -10.70
CA GLY A 172 12.20 0.13 -10.27
C GLY A 172 12.39 0.47 -8.81
N HIS A 173 13.65 0.55 -8.36
CA HIS A 173 14.02 0.91 -7.00
C HIS A 173 14.99 2.09 -7.01
N GLY A 174 14.63 3.20 -6.36
CA GLY A 174 15.45 4.41 -6.24
C GLY A 174 15.83 5.12 -7.56
N GLY A 175 15.41 4.57 -8.70
CA GLY A 175 15.74 5.07 -10.03
C GLY A 175 14.79 6.15 -10.56
N VAL A 176 14.74 6.30 -11.89
CA VAL A 176 13.89 7.30 -12.55
C VAL A 176 12.41 7.15 -12.17
N GLY A 177 11.92 5.89 -12.04
CA GLY A 177 10.51 5.65 -11.81
C GLY A 177 10.03 6.17 -10.46
N GLU A 178 10.66 5.77 -9.36
CA GLU A 178 10.28 6.26 -8.03
C GLU A 178 10.62 7.72 -7.83
N THR A 179 11.70 8.23 -8.47
CA THR A 179 12.00 9.66 -8.50
C THR A 179 10.85 10.44 -9.14
N GLN A 180 10.29 9.96 -10.26
CA GLN A 180 9.10 10.55 -10.88
C GLN A 180 7.86 10.44 -9.98
N ALA A 181 7.64 9.30 -9.33
CA ALA A 181 6.52 9.14 -8.42
C ALA A 181 6.56 10.15 -7.26
N ILE A 182 7.72 10.34 -6.65
CA ILE A 182 7.92 11.35 -5.60
C ILE A 182 7.79 12.77 -6.15
N MET A 183 8.30 13.05 -7.35
CA MET A 183 8.09 14.37 -8.01
C MET A 183 6.60 14.68 -8.19
N ALA A 184 5.77 13.69 -8.53
CA ALA A 184 4.33 13.87 -8.71
C ALA A 184 3.58 14.04 -7.37
N LEU A 185 3.91 13.23 -6.36
CA LEU A 185 3.12 13.07 -5.14
C LEU A 185 3.63 13.90 -3.95
N SER A 186 4.94 14.15 -3.87
CA SER A 186 5.61 14.86 -2.76
C SER A 186 6.87 15.58 -3.22
N PRO A 187 6.78 16.58 -4.11
CA PRO A 187 7.93 17.23 -4.73
C PRO A 187 8.90 17.88 -3.73
N ASP A 188 8.39 18.32 -2.59
CA ASP A 188 9.20 18.96 -1.54
C ASP A 188 10.10 18.00 -0.78
N SER A 189 9.88 16.69 -0.90
CA SER A 189 10.68 15.66 -0.23
C SER A 189 11.84 15.11 -1.06
N ILE A 190 11.98 15.58 -2.30
CA ILE A 190 13.04 15.13 -3.21
C ILE A 190 14.28 16.04 -3.17
N MET A 191 15.45 15.44 -3.19
CA MET A 191 16.74 16.14 -3.08
C MET A 191 17.66 15.84 -4.29
N MET A 192 17.23 16.26 -5.50
CA MET A 192 17.95 15.95 -6.75
C MET A 192 19.44 16.31 -6.72
N ASN A 193 19.82 17.38 -6.01
CA ASN A 193 21.21 17.79 -5.87
C ASN A 193 22.08 16.83 -5.04
N ASN A 194 21.47 15.87 -4.35
CA ASN A 194 22.20 14.88 -3.54
C ASN A 194 22.67 13.67 -4.37
N ILE A 195 22.25 13.54 -5.62
CA ILE A 195 22.70 12.45 -6.51
C ILE A 195 24.22 12.53 -6.67
N LYS A 196 24.92 11.44 -6.35
CA LYS A 196 26.38 11.32 -6.42
C LYS A 196 26.79 10.48 -7.62
N GLU A 197 27.99 10.72 -8.14
CA GLU A 197 28.58 9.89 -9.20
C GLU A 197 28.77 8.41 -8.77
N SER A 198 28.90 8.17 -7.46
CA SER A 198 29.10 6.83 -6.88
C SER A 198 27.80 6.14 -6.46
N GLU A 199 26.64 6.60 -6.95
CA GLU A 199 25.37 5.94 -6.64
C GLU A 199 25.32 4.49 -7.14
N PRO A 200 24.56 3.61 -6.49
CA PRO A 200 24.37 2.25 -6.95
C PRO A 200 23.82 2.19 -8.37
N TRP A 201 24.16 1.13 -9.10
CA TRP A 201 23.76 0.96 -10.50
C TRP A 201 22.25 1.06 -10.73
N TRP A 202 21.44 0.65 -9.76
CA TRP A 202 19.97 0.64 -9.85
C TRP A 202 19.35 2.05 -9.80
N ASN A 203 20.06 3.06 -9.26
CA ASN A 203 19.58 4.44 -9.26
C ASN A 203 20.33 5.37 -10.22
N SER A 204 21.27 4.85 -11.01
CA SER A 204 22.11 5.63 -11.93
C SER A 204 21.35 6.45 -12.97
N ASN A 205 20.07 6.17 -13.19
CA ASN A 205 19.19 6.88 -14.12
C ASN A 205 18.24 7.88 -13.46
N ALA A 206 18.29 8.06 -12.14
CA ALA A 206 17.40 8.93 -11.38
C ALA A 206 17.41 10.40 -11.88
N CYS A 207 18.58 10.89 -12.37
CA CYS A 207 18.72 12.23 -12.95
C CYS A 207 17.90 12.45 -14.24
N LYS A 208 17.34 11.39 -14.85
CA LYS A 208 16.49 11.48 -16.05
C LYS A 208 15.00 11.67 -15.71
N ALA A 209 14.65 11.75 -14.42
CA ALA A 209 13.27 11.95 -14.02
C ALA A 209 12.73 13.29 -14.52
N ASP A 210 11.52 13.26 -15.07
CA ASP A 210 10.84 14.42 -15.65
C ASP A 210 9.49 14.66 -14.95
N LYS A 211 9.31 15.85 -14.41
CA LYS A 211 8.11 16.22 -13.63
C LYS A 211 6.84 16.26 -14.49
N ILE A 212 6.93 16.71 -15.74
CA ILE A 212 5.77 16.86 -16.63
C ILE A 212 5.25 15.46 -17.00
N GLU A 213 6.15 14.57 -17.37
CA GLU A 213 5.79 13.17 -17.65
C GLU A 213 5.28 12.47 -16.39
N ALA A 214 5.89 12.72 -15.23
CA ALA A 214 5.45 12.19 -13.95
C ALA A 214 4.00 12.57 -13.62
N ASP A 215 3.65 13.86 -13.73
CA ASP A 215 2.29 14.34 -13.47
C ASP A 215 1.26 13.74 -14.44
N LYS A 216 1.61 13.67 -15.72
CA LYS A 216 0.76 13.05 -16.73
C LYS A 216 0.50 11.57 -16.42
N LYS A 217 1.54 10.81 -16.14
CA LYS A 217 1.44 9.36 -15.84
C LYS A 217 0.75 9.09 -14.50
N MET A 218 0.92 9.96 -13.53
CA MET A 218 0.20 9.87 -12.26
C MET A 218 -1.32 10.06 -12.47
N ASN A 219 -1.74 11.00 -13.30
CA ASN A 219 -3.15 11.15 -13.63
C ASN A 219 -3.70 9.90 -14.34
N GLU A 220 -2.99 9.33 -15.32
CA GLU A 220 -3.38 8.08 -15.98
C GLU A 220 -3.51 6.91 -14.97
N LEU A 221 -2.61 6.82 -13.98
CA LEU A 221 -2.66 5.83 -12.92
C LEU A 221 -3.90 6.03 -12.02
N ILE A 222 -4.15 7.26 -11.60
CA ILE A 222 -5.31 7.54 -10.74
C ILE A 222 -6.62 7.29 -11.48
N ASP A 223 -6.72 7.63 -12.76
CA ASP A 223 -7.90 7.31 -13.58
C ASP A 223 -8.15 5.79 -13.63
N SER A 224 -7.08 4.97 -13.76
CA SER A 224 -7.18 3.51 -13.69
C SER A 224 -7.67 3.00 -12.32
N TRP A 225 -7.29 3.67 -11.22
CA TRP A 225 -7.82 3.38 -9.89
C TRP A 225 -9.32 3.70 -9.77
N LEU A 226 -9.77 4.83 -10.34
CA LEU A 226 -11.18 5.22 -10.31
C LEU A 226 -12.07 4.25 -11.12
N GLU A 227 -11.56 3.70 -12.22
CA GLU A 227 -12.25 2.66 -13.00
C GLU A 227 -12.49 1.37 -12.19
N ILE A 228 -11.57 0.98 -11.29
CA ILE A 228 -11.75 -0.18 -10.41
C ILE A 228 -12.82 0.08 -9.33
N LEU A 229 -13.00 1.33 -8.95
CA LEU A 229 -13.90 1.74 -7.86
C LEU A 229 -15.32 2.07 -8.35
N SER A 230 -15.51 2.24 -9.66
CA SER A 230 -16.81 2.49 -10.28
C SER A 230 -17.62 1.19 -10.45
#